data_f33f1166506eb18da0448612d82c27b9
#
_entry.id   f33f1166506eb18da0448612d82c27b9
#
_cell.length_a   1.000
_cell.length_b   1.000
_cell.length_c   1.000
_cell.angle_alpha   90.00
_cell.angle_beta   90.00
_cell.angle_gamma   90.00
#
_symmetry.space_group_name_H-M   'P 1'
#
loop_
_entity.id
_entity.type
_entity.pdbx_description
1 polymer ?
#
loop_
_entity_poly.entity_id
_entity_poly.type
_entity_poly.pdbx_seq_one_letter_code
_entity_poly.pdbx_strand_id
1 'polypeptide(L)'
;MKRAIAAALVLGAAFSASPAFAQVKQTRDEILFYTADWTGERFPDGRPMVADSLLKRAVNVPIEDVWEYVRERGYRNQFESGWQALHPEKPFAGRALTAQYMPTRADMEKAIKAEGKAEGRTGGTNMWPIAELQTGDVYVADGFGKIVEGTLVGSNLGNAVAARSQTGFVFDGGIRDQEENRQIPNFNGFYRGYDPSAWADMHLTAINAPIRIGRAVVVPGDLVLCKPEGVLFVPALLAEEAIGAAEMTQLTDAFNFELNRSGRNKAEFEGGWTAAKYDAFVKWIEANPDKLKMPRAEFDRLLAERRKKE
;
A
#
# COMPACT_ATOMS: atom_id res chain seq x y z
N MET A 1 67.98 -43.55 -6.40
CA MET A 1 67.31 -42.24 -6.08
C MET A 1 66.21 -41.96 -7.13
N LYS A 2 64.98 -42.27 -6.80
CA LYS A 2 63.82 -42.02 -7.71
C LYS A 2 63.03 -40.83 -7.16
N ARG A 3 63.02 -39.75 -7.89
CA ARG A 3 62.18 -38.54 -7.56
C ARG A 3 60.80 -38.77 -8.08
N ALA A 4 59.81 -38.81 -7.18
CA ALA A 4 58.40 -38.78 -7.49
C ALA A 4 57.95 -37.30 -7.67
N ILE A 5 57.36 -36.96 -8.84
CA ILE A 5 56.76 -35.69 -9.13
C ILE A 5 55.29 -35.85 -8.77
N ALA A 6 54.81 -35.12 -7.75
CA ALA A 6 53.41 -35.02 -7.41
C ALA A 6 52.77 -33.93 -8.29
N ALA A 7 51.83 -34.33 -9.14
CA ALA A 7 51.01 -33.40 -9.90
C ALA A 7 49.82 -32.98 -9.06
N ALA A 8 49.75 -31.71 -8.70
CA ALA A 8 48.57 -31.11 -8.03
C ALA A 8 47.52 -30.80 -9.10
N LEU A 9 46.38 -31.49 -9.06
CA LEU A 9 45.18 -31.13 -9.83
C LEU A 9 44.50 -29.95 -9.12
N VAL A 10 44.55 -28.80 -9.75
CA VAL A 10 43.71 -27.65 -9.35
C VAL A 10 42.34 -27.83 -10.02
N LEU A 11 41.33 -28.27 -9.26
CA LEU A 11 39.94 -28.21 -9.68
C LEU A 11 39.48 -26.74 -9.65
N GLY A 12 39.43 -26.09 -10.83
CA GLY A 12 38.78 -24.81 -11.00
C GLY A 12 37.28 -24.98 -10.92
N ALA A 13 36.65 -24.54 -9.83
CA ALA A 13 35.22 -24.38 -9.77
C ALA A 13 34.84 -23.25 -10.72
N ALA A 14 34.31 -23.61 -11.90
CA ALA A 14 33.68 -22.66 -12.81
C ALA A 14 32.38 -22.19 -12.14
N PHE A 15 32.40 -21.02 -11.51
CA PHE A 15 31.22 -20.29 -11.16
C PHE A 15 30.54 -19.90 -12.49
N SER A 16 29.51 -20.64 -12.86
CA SER A 16 28.58 -20.23 -13.91
C SER A 16 27.81 -19.02 -13.38
N ALA A 17 28.33 -17.81 -13.60
CA ALA A 17 27.56 -16.60 -13.45
C ALA A 17 26.42 -16.68 -14.46
N SER A 18 25.24 -17.05 -14.02
CA SER A 18 24.03 -16.84 -14.83
C SER A 18 23.98 -15.36 -15.18
N PRO A 19 23.79 -15.00 -16.45
CA PRO A 19 23.63 -13.61 -16.80
C PRO A 19 22.44 -13.06 -15.97
N ALA A 20 22.70 -12.06 -15.14
CA ALA A 20 21.65 -11.32 -14.47
C ALA A 20 20.92 -10.51 -15.55
N PHE A 21 19.83 -11.06 -16.08
CA PHE A 21 18.92 -10.30 -16.91
C PHE A 21 18.23 -9.28 -16.04
N ALA A 22 18.20 -8.03 -16.45
CA ALA A 22 17.41 -6.99 -15.80
C ALA A 22 15.93 -7.38 -15.92
N GLN A 23 15.35 -7.89 -14.84
CA GLN A 23 13.93 -8.26 -14.82
C GLN A 23 13.08 -7.02 -14.61
N VAL A 24 12.03 -6.85 -15.44
CA VAL A 24 11.06 -5.76 -15.26
C VAL A 24 10.30 -5.94 -13.94
N LYS A 25 9.99 -7.18 -13.57
CA LYS A 25 9.42 -7.51 -12.26
C LYS A 25 10.54 -7.78 -11.26
N GLN A 26 10.49 -7.11 -10.11
CA GLN A 26 11.43 -7.37 -9.03
C GLN A 26 11.39 -8.84 -8.60
N THR A 27 12.57 -9.39 -8.35
CA THR A 27 12.71 -10.73 -7.79
C THR A 27 12.20 -10.76 -6.36
N ARG A 28 11.91 -11.97 -5.87
CA ARG A 28 11.54 -12.17 -4.48
C ARG A 28 12.59 -11.63 -3.50
N ASP A 29 13.86 -11.83 -3.79
CA ASP A 29 14.96 -11.42 -2.91
C ASP A 29 15.11 -9.90 -2.84
N GLU A 30 14.88 -9.19 -3.95
CA GLU A 30 14.83 -7.73 -3.97
C GLU A 30 13.66 -7.19 -3.15
N ILE A 31 12.47 -7.81 -3.25
CA ILE A 31 11.32 -7.41 -2.44
C ILE A 31 11.59 -7.68 -0.96
N LEU A 32 12.20 -8.81 -0.60
CA LEU A 32 12.61 -9.12 0.77
C LEU A 32 13.61 -8.09 1.31
N PHE A 33 14.55 -7.64 0.47
CA PHE A 33 15.51 -6.60 0.86
C PHE A 33 14.83 -5.30 1.26
N TYR A 34 13.87 -4.81 0.47
CA TYR A 34 13.15 -3.56 0.77
C TYR A 34 12.14 -3.70 1.91
N THR A 35 11.74 -4.90 2.26
CA THR A 35 10.72 -5.19 3.29
C THR A 35 11.26 -6.08 4.40
N ALA A 36 12.57 -5.98 4.71
CA ALA A 36 13.28 -6.88 5.62
C ALA A 36 12.67 -6.92 7.04
N ASP A 37 12.18 -5.78 7.52
CA ASP A 37 11.60 -5.65 8.86
C ASP A 37 10.16 -6.21 8.98
N TRP A 38 9.54 -6.62 7.87
CA TRP A 38 8.24 -7.28 7.91
C TRP A 38 8.36 -8.73 8.36
N THR A 39 7.72 -9.07 9.46
CA THR A 39 7.74 -10.41 10.08
C THR A 39 6.48 -11.24 9.85
N GLY A 40 5.44 -10.64 9.25
CA GLY A 40 4.17 -11.31 8.96
C GLY A 40 4.22 -12.20 7.71
N GLU A 41 3.04 -12.68 7.32
CA GLU A 41 2.87 -13.50 6.11
C GLU A 41 3.25 -12.74 4.84
N ARG A 42 3.68 -13.47 3.82
CA ARG A 42 4.07 -12.93 2.52
C ARG A 42 3.40 -13.65 1.37
N PHE A 43 3.14 -12.93 0.31
CA PHE A 43 2.81 -13.54 -0.98
C PHE A 43 4.00 -14.36 -1.53
N PRO A 44 3.74 -15.28 -2.47
CA PRO A 44 4.81 -16.07 -3.10
C PRO A 44 5.92 -15.20 -3.74
N ASP A 45 5.57 -14.02 -4.23
CA ASP A 45 6.51 -13.06 -4.82
C ASP A 45 7.36 -12.29 -3.76
N GLY A 46 7.11 -12.48 -2.47
CA GLY A 46 7.83 -11.87 -1.36
C GLY A 46 7.17 -10.63 -0.77
N ARG A 47 6.14 -10.06 -1.42
CA ARG A 47 5.44 -8.88 -0.88
C ARG A 47 4.82 -9.17 0.49
N PRO A 48 4.88 -8.22 1.44
CA PRO A 48 4.11 -8.29 2.67
C PRO A 48 2.61 -8.53 2.40
N MET A 49 2.00 -9.43 3.17
CA MET A 49 0.58 -9.70 3.10
C MET A 49 -0.13 -9.16 4.34
N VAL A 50 -0.39 -7.85 4.33
CA VAL A 50 -1.25 -7.22 5.34
C VAL A 50 -2.62 -7.90 5.32
N ALA A 51 -3.13 -8.31 6.48
CA ALA A 51 -4.35 -9.09 6.59
C ALA A 51 -5.59 -8.37 6.03
N ASP A 52 -6.46 -9.09 5.32
CA ASP A 52 -7.71 -8.53 4.75
C ASP A 52 -8.63 -7.95 5.82
N SER A 53 -8.63 -8.51 7.04
CA SER A 53 -9.37 -7.98 8.18
C SER A 53 -8.89 -6.58 8.58
N LEU A 54 -7.57 -6.33 8.49
CA LEU A 54 -6.99 -5.02 8.77
C LEU A 54 -7.33 -4.02 7.67
N LEU A 55 -7.31 -4.42 6.40
CA LEU A 55 -7.73 -3.56 5.28
C LEU A 55 -9.18 -3.08 5.44
N LYS A 56 -10.08 -3.98 5.89
CA LYS A 56 -11.48 -3.65 6.17
C LYS A 56 -11.65 -2.69 7.35
N ARG A 57 -10.78 -2.74 8.33
CA ARG A 57 -10.75 -1.81 9.47
C ARG A 57 -10.22 -0.45 9.05
N ALA A 58 -9.16 -0.42 8.24
CA ALA A 58 -8.47 0.79 7.81
C ALA A 58 -9.39 1.82 7.15
N VAL A 59 -10.38 1.40 6.39
CA VAL A 59 -11.34 2.32 5.73
C VAL A 59 -12.22 3.11 6.71
N ASN A 60 -12.30 2.67 7.97
CA ASN A 60 -13.19 3.26 8.97
C ASN A 60 -12.49 4.23 9.93
N VAL A 61 -11.17 4.33 9.89
CA VAL A 61 -10.41 5.23 10.77
C VAL A 61 -10.11 6.56 10.08
N PRO A 62 -9.97 7.69 10.79
CA PRO A 62 -9.52 8.95 10.22
C PRO A 62 -8.11 8.80 9.62
N ILE A 63 -7.91 9.39 8.44
CA ILE A 63 -6.61 9.33 7.78
C ILE A 63 -5.55 10.11 8.55
N GLU A 64 -5.95 11.17 9.24
CA GLU A 64 -5.10 12.03 10.06
C GLU A 64 -4.46 11.26 11.22
N ASP A 65 -5.25 10.43 11.93
CA ASP A 65 -4.75 9.64 13.06
C ASP A 65 -3.71 8.60 12.61
N VAL A 66 -3.97 7.96 11.47
CA VAL A 66 -3.02 7.00 10.87
C VAL A 66 -1.77 7.73 10.38
N TRP A 67 -1.93 8.90 9.73
CA TRP A 67 -0.81 9.72 9.25
C TRP A 67 0.08 10.21 10.40
N GLU A 68 -0.52 10.69 11.50
CA GLU A 68 0.24 11.15 12.66
C GLU A 68 1.07 10.01 13.25
N TYR A 69 0.47 8.82 13.40
CA TYR A 69 1.15 7.65 13.90
C TYR A 69 2.41 7.29 13.08
N VAL A 70 2.30 7.23 11.76
CA VAL A 70 3.44 6.89 10.90
C VAL A 70 4.47 8.02 10.83
N ARG A 71 4.02 9.28 10.84
CA ARG A 71 4.88 10.46 10.84
C ARG A 71 5.78 10.53 12.07
N GLU A 72 5.24 10.26 13.27
CA GLU A 72 5.99 10.23 14.52
C GLU A 72 7.09 9.17 14.53
N ARG A 73 6.93 8.11 13.73
CA ARG A 73 7.91 7.03 13.57
C ARG A 73 8.91 7.26 12.43
N GLY A 74 8.99 8.48 11.93
CA GLY A 74 9.98 8.89 10.94
C GLY A 74 9.48 8.85 9.48
N TYR A 75 8.28 8.35 9.21
CA TYR A 75 7.69 8.26 7.86
C TYR A 75 6.92 9.54 7.53
N ARG A 76 7.64 10.63 7.26
CA ARG A 76 7.08 11.99 7.20
C ARG A 76 6.32 12.32 5.91
N ASN A 77 6.62 11.64 4.80
CA ASN A 77 6.16 12.01 3.47
C ASN A 77 5.25 10.92 2.86
N GLN A 78 4.36 10.33 3.64
CA GLN A 78 3.56 9.18 3.19
C GLN A 78 2.14 9.57 2.72
N PHE A 79 1.76 10.82 2.82
CA PHE A 79 0.46 11.34 2.40
C PHE A 79 0.56 12.22 1.16
N GLU A 80 -0.33 11.99 0.21
CA GLU A 80 -0.50 12.80 -1.00
C GLU A 80 -1.96 13.20 -1.20
N SER A 81 -2.17 14.46 -1.56
CA SER A 81 -3.47 15.04 -1.88
C SER A 81 -3.55 15.47 -3.36
N GLY A 82 -4.61 16.18 -3.74
CA GLY A 82 -4.75 16.73 -5.09
C GLY A 82 -5.14 15.68 -6.14
N TRP A 83 -5.89 14.67 -5.73
CA TRP A 83 -6.40 13.63 -6.59
C TRP A 83 -7.78 13.96 -7.14
N GLN A 84 -8.06 13.49 -8.36
CA GLN A 84 -9.40 13.17 -8.80
C GLN A 84 -9.70 11.73 -8.41
N ALA A 85 -10.98 11.41 -8.20
CA ALA A 85 -11.42 10.06 -7.88
C ALA A 85 -12.64 9.65 -8.71
N LEU A 86 -12.76 8.35 -9.01
CA LEU A 86 -13.98 7.83 -9.63
C LEU A 86 -15.18 8.00 -8.68
N HIS A 87 -14.98 7.67 -7.41
CA HIS A 87 -15.99 7.73 -6.35
C HIS A 87 -15.37 8.35 -5.09
N PRO A 88 -15.28 9.69 -4.99
CA PRO A 88 -14.65 10.35 -3.84
C PRO A 88 -15.33 10.00 -2.51
N GLU A 89 -16.63 9.71 -2.52
CA GLU A 89 -17.41 9.33 -1.34
C GLU A 89 -17.19 7.88 -0.87
N LYS A 90 -16.46 7.06 -1.63
CA LYS A 90 -16.24 5.64 -1.31
C LYS A 90 -14.77 5.39 -0.96
N PRO A 91 -14.39 5.42 0.32
CA PRO A 91 -13.04 5.09 0.72
C PRO A 91 -12.74 3.61 0.44
N PHE A 92 -11.48 3.31 0.19
CA PHE A 92 -11.01 1.93 0.07
C PHE A 92 -9.58 1.79 0.59
N ALA A 93 -9.19 0.58 0.90
CA ALA A 93 -7.83 0.23 1.28
C ALA A 93 -7.41 -1.09 0.65
N GLY A 94 -6.10 -1.25 0.43
CA GLY A 94 -5.52 -2.49 -0.07
C GLY A 94 -4.01 -2.48 0.06
N ARG A 95 -3.36 -3.51 -0.50
CA ARG A 95 -1.90 -3.64 -0.51
C ARG A 95 -1.34 -3.10 -1.81
N ALA A 96 -0.25 -2.36 -1.75
CA ALA A 96 0.39 -1.82 -2.94
C ALA A 96 0.97 -2.93 -3.84
N LEU A 97 0.48 -3.03 -5.06
CA LEU A 97 1.24 -3.57 -6.18
C LEU A 97 1.77 -2.37 -6.95
N THR A 98 3.09 -2.19 -6.94
CA THR A 98 3.72 -1.00 -7.49
C THR A 98 4.14 -1.18 -8.94
N ALA A 99 4.03 -0.13 -9.76
CA ALA A 99 4.53 -0.07 -11.11
C ALA A 99 5.18 1.29 -11.40
N GLN A 100 6.34 1.27 -12.03
CA GLN A 100 7.07 2.45 -12.44
C GLN A 100 6.98 2.62 -13.95
N TYR A 101 6.57 3.80 -14.37
CA TYR A 101 6.60 4.20 -15.78
C TYR A 101 7.57 5.36 -15.99
N MET A 102 8.14 5.44 -17.19
CA MET A 102 9.03 6.52 -17.61
C MET A 102 8.71 6.95 -19.03
N PRO A 103 9.10 8.17 -19.43
CA PRO A 103 9.07 8.59 -20.83
C PRO A 103 9.81 7.59 -21.71
N THR A 104 9.30 7.37 -22.94
CA THR A 104 9.87 6.38 -23.85
C THR A 104 11.33 6.70 -24.17
N ARG A 105 12.15 5.71 -23.98
CA ARG A 105 13.52 5.64 -24.46
C ARG A 105 13.68 4.38 -25.30
N ALA A 106 13.91 4.53 -26.58
CA ALA A 106 13.76 3.46 -27.56
C ALA A 106 14.65 2.23 -27.30
N ASP A 107 15.87 2.43 -26.82
CA ASP A 107 16.79 1.34 -26.47
C ASP A 107 16.27 0.54 -25.24
N MET A 108 15.79 1.24 -24.20
CA MET A 108 15.19 0.61 -23.01
C MET A 108 13.88 -0.11 -23.35
N GLU A 109 13.00 0.55 -24.09
CA GLU A 109 11.73 -0.04 -24.50
C GLU A 109 11.93 -1.34 -25.29
N LYS A 110 12.91 -1.35 -26.23
CA LYS A 110 13.28 -2.55 -26.98
C LYS A 110 13.73 -3.69 -26.06
N ALA A 111 14.59 -3.39 -25.08
CA ALA A 111 15.08 -4.38 -24.13
C ALA A 111 13.94 -4.92 -23.25
N ILE A 112 13.09 -4.04 -22.69
CA ILE A 112 11.94 -4.41 -21.86
C ILE A 112 10.95 -5.29 -22.63
N LYS A 113 10.61 -4.93 -23.88
CA LYS A 113 9.73 -5.73 -24.72
C LYS A 113 10.32 -7.10 -25.06
N ALA A 114 11.64 -7.17 -25.28
CA ALA A 114 12.31 -8.44 -25.56
C ALA A 114 12.28 -9.37 -24.32
N GLU A 115 12.54 -8.82 -23.15
CA GLU A 115 12.47 -9.54 -21.88
C GLU A 115 11.05 -10.02 -21.58
N GLY A 116 10.06 -9.13 -21.67
CA GLY A 116 8.66 -9.51 -21.46
C GLY A 116 8.19 -10.61 -22.43
N LYS A 117 8.67 -10.59 -23.69
CA LYS A 117 8.40 -11.66 -24.64
C LYS A 117 9.05 -12.98 -24.20
N ALA A 118 10.27 -12.96 -23.68
CA ALA A 118 10.95 -14.14 -23.15
C ALA A 118 10.23 -14.73 -21.94
N GLU A 119 9.63 -13.87 -21.09
CA GLU A 119 8.77 -14.24 -19.96
C GLU A 119 7.35 -14.68 -20.39
N GLY A 120 7.02 -14.65 -21.68
CA GLY A 120 5.68 -14.99 -22.18
C GLY A 120 4.62 -13.90 -21.95
N ARG A 121 5.01 -12.68 -21.63
CA ARG A 121 4.10 -11.54 -21.46
C ARG A 121 3.52 -11.12 -22.82
N THR A 122 2.25 -10.74 -22.82
CA THR A 122 1.51 -10.33 -24.00
C THR A 122 0.94 -8.92 -23.83
N GLY A 123 0.58 -8.28 -24.97
CA GLY A 123 -0.04 -6.97 -24.97
C GLY A 123 0.92 -5.81 -24.68
N GLY A 124 0.34 -4.64 -24.42
CA GLY A 124 1.10 -3.45 -24.02
C GLY A 124 1.70 -3.60 -22.62
N THR A 125 2.81 -2.90 -22.36
CA THR A 125 3.50 -3.00 -21.07
C THR A 125 2.66 -2.51 -19.89
N ASN A 126 1.62 -1.67 -20.14
CA ASN A 126 0.64 -1.25 -19.13
C ASN A 126 -0.30 -2.40 -18.66
N MET A 127 -0.38 -3.50 -19.41
CA MET A 127 -1.16 -4.67 -19.01
C MET A 127 -0.40 -5.60 -18.05
N TRP A 128 0.93 -5.54 -18.05
CA TRP A 128 1.76 -6.49 -17.31
C TRP A 128 1.60 -6.40 -15.79
N PRO A 129 1.54 -5.21 -15.14
CA PRO A 129 1.27 -5.13 -13.71
C PRO A 129 -0.12 -5.69 -13.34
N ILE A 130 -1.11 -5.52 -14.24
CA ILE A 130 -2.47 -6.03 -14.01
C ILE A 130 -2.45 -7.57 -13.87
N ALA A 131 -1.60 -8.26 -14.64
CA ALA A 131 -1.47 -9.71 -14.56
C ALA A 131 -0.93 -10.21 -13.21
N GLU A 132 -0.22 -9.36 -12.45
CA GLU A 132 0.37 -9.67 -11.15
C GLU A 132 -0.56 -9.37 -9.96
N LEU A 133 -1.67 -8.65 -10.18
CA LEU A 133 -2.61 -8.29 -9.13
C LEU A 133 -3.23 -9.51 -8.45
N GLN A 134 -3.33 -9.43 -7.13
CA GLN A 134 -4.02 -10.38 -6.25
C GLN A 134 -5.24 -9.70 -5.61
N THR A 135 -6.20 -10.48 -5.13
CA THR A 135 -7.34 -9.94 -4.37
C THR A 135 -6.86 -9.13 -3.16
N GLY A 136 -7.41 -7.93 -3.01
CA GLY A 136 -7.02 -6.97 -1.97
C GLY A 136 -5.81 -6.11 -2.32
N ASP A 137 -5.24 -6.22 -3.53
CA ASP A 137 -4.20 -5.30 -4.00
C ASP A 137 -4.82 -3.99 -4.51
N VAL A 138 -4.08 -2.90 -4.37
CA VAL A 138 -4.30 -1.64 -5.08
C VAL A 138 -3.21 -1.50 -6.13
N TYR A 139 -3.59 -1.28 -7.37
CA TYR A 139 -2.62 -1.00 -8.44
C TYR A 139 -2.08 0.42 -8.27
N VAL A 140 -0.87 0.58 -7.77
CA VAL A 140 -0.22 1.88 -7.56
C VAL A 140 0.81 2.11 -8.66
N ALA A 141 0.62 3.16 -9.45
CA ALA A 141 1.52 3.43 -10.58
C ALA A 141 2.07 4.86 -10.54
N ASP A 142 3.40 4.97 -10.61
CA ASP A 142 4.08 6.22 -10.94
C ASP A 142 4.09 6.40 -12.47
N GLY A 143 3.19 7.24 -12.97
CA GLY A 143 3.11 7.68 -14.37
C GLY A 143 3.73 9.06 -14.58
N PHE A 144 4.65 9.48 -13.70
CA PHE A 144 5.35 10.78 -13.72
C PHE A 144 4.45 11.98 -13.98
N GLY A 145 3.18 11.93 -13.54
CA GLY A 145 2.20 13.01 -13.70
C GLY A 145 1.70 13.20 -15.14
N LYS A 146 2.00 12.29 -16.07
CA LYS A 146 1.58 12.42 -17.47
C LYS A 146 0.07 12.22 -17.62
N ILE A 147 -0.64 13.20 -18.17
CA ILE A 147 -2.08 13.19 -18.40
C ILE A 147 -2.39 12.92 -19.88
N VAL A 148 -2.02 13.86 -20.75
CA VAL A 148 -2.19 13.70 -22.21
C VAL A 148 -1.34 12.54 -22.68
N GLU A 149 -1.94 11.57 -23.37
CA GLU A 149 -1.29 10.32 -23.78
C GLU A 149 -0.68 9.52 -22.60
N GLY A 150 -1.07 9.86 -21.38
CA GLY A 150 -0.63 9.24 -20.13
C GLY A 150 -1.64 8.26 -19.54
N THR A 151 -2.62 7.83 -20.31
CA THR A 151 -3.73 6.98 -19.86
C THR A 151 -3.26 5.56 -19.55
N LEU A 152 -3.12 5.23 -18.28
CA LEU A 152 -2.70 3.90 -17.83
C LEU A 152 -3.83 2.86 -17.98
N VAL A 153 -5.08 3.28 -17.72
CA VAL A 153 -6.27 2.44 -17.91
C VAL A 153 -7.39 3.20 -18.61
N GLY A 154 -8.14 2.48 -19.46
CA GLY A 154 -9.48 2.79 -19.89
C GLY A 154 -10.43 1.73 -19.34
N SER A 155 -11.69 1.68 -19.81
CA SER A 155 -12.73 0.80 -19.30
C SER A 155 -12.36 -0.70 -19.33
N ASN A 156 -11.75 -1.18 -20.41
CA ASN A 156 -11.35 -2.59 -20.52
C ASN A 156 -10.30 -2.98 -19.47
N LEU A 157 -9.27 -2.16 -19.29
CA LEU A 157 -8.24 -2.44 -18.29
C LEU A 157 -8.74 -2.16 -16.87
N GLY A 158 -9.63 -1.19 -16.67
CA GLY A 158 -10.32 -0.97 -15.40
C GLY A 158 -11.09 -2.22 -14.95
N ASN A 159 -11.86 -2.85 -15.85
CA ASN A 159 -12.52 -4.12 -15.58
C ASN A 159 -11.53 -5.24 -15.24
N ALA A 160 -10.38 -5.30 -15.93
CA ALA A 160 -9.34 -6.29 -15.63
C ALA A 160 -8.69 -6.07 -14.25
N VAL A 161 -8.43 -4.81 -13.86
CA VAL A 161 -7.97 -4.46 -12.50
C VAL A 161 -9.00 -4.88 -11.47
N ALA A 162 -10.27 -4.48 -11.67
CA ALA A 162 -11.36 -4.80 -10.74
C ALA A 162 -11.54 -6.30 -10.55
N ALA A 163 -11.51 -7.08 -11.64
CA ALA A 163 -11.69 -8.53 -11.60
C ALA A 163 -10.59 -9.23 -10.79
N ARG A 164 -9.35 -8.73 -10.83
CA ARG A 164 -8.21 -9.33 -10.14
C ARG A 164 -8.05 -8.84 -8.72
N SER A 165 -8.07 -7.52 -8.52
CA SER A 165 -7.79 -6.92 -7.22
C SER A 165 -9.01 -6.84 -6.30
N GLN A 166 -10.20 -6.69 -6.86
CA GLN A 166 -11.47 -6.40 -6.14
C GLN A 166 -11.38 -5.13 -5.29
N THR A 167 -10.51 -4.18 -5.67
CA THR A 167 -10.28 -2.91 -4.98
C THR A 167 -10.27 -1.75 -5.96
N GLY A 168 -9.08 -1.35 -6.44
CA GLY A 168 -8.93 -0.20 -7.32
C GLY A 168 -7.49 0.15 -7.65
N PHE A 169 -7.27 1.44 -7.95
CA PHE A 169 -5.96 1.94 -8.35
C PHE A 169 -5.64 3.32 -7.77
N VAL A 170 -4.35 3.64 -7.76
CA VAL A 170 -3.80 4.97 -7.49
C VAL A 170 -2.75 5.28 -8.56
N PHE A 171 -3.02 6.24 -9.43
CA PHE A 171 -2.14 6.59 -10.55
C PHE A 171 -1.63 8.02 -10.46
N ASP A 172 -0.34 8.19 -10.32
CA ASP A 172 0.31 9.49 -10.55
C ASP A 172 0.41 9.73 -12.06
N GLY A 173 -0.74 9.84 -12.70
CA GLY A 173 -0.92 9.89 -14.15
C GLY A 173 -2.39 10.01 -14.55
N GLY A 174 -2.68 9.76 -15.85
CA GLY A 174 -3.99 9.91 -16.44
C GLY A 174 -4.79 8.62 -16.55
N ILE A 175 -6.12 8.79 -16.68
CA ILE A 175 -7.07 7.74 -17.10
C ILE A 175 -7.94 8.24 -18.24
N ARG A 176 -8.63 7.31 -18.92
CA ARG A 176 -9.73 7.61 -19.85
C ARG A 176 -10.96 6.76 -19.50
N ASP A 177 -12.03 6.92 -20.29
CA ASP A 177 -13.29 6.16 -20.13
C ASP A 177 -13.83 6.27 -18.68
N GLN A 178 -13.82 7.50 -18.16
CA GLN A 178 -14.13 7.77 -16.74
C GLN A 178 -15.54 7.35 -16.36
N GLU A 179 -16.51 7.56 -17.27
CA GLU A 179 -17.90 7.22 -17.05
C GLU A 179 -18.11 5.71 -16.92
N GLU A 180 -17.51 4.95 -17.83
CA GLU A 180 -17.56 3.49 -17.85
C GLU A 180 -16.82 2.89 -16.64
N ASN A 181 -15.67 3.45 -16.27
CA ASN A 181 -14.93 3.01 -15.08
C ASN A 181 -15.76 3.22 -13.79
N ARG A 182 -16.58 4.28 -13.70
CA ARG A 182 -17.49 4.50 -12.58
C ARG A 182 -18.60 3.46 -12.46
N GLN A 183 -18.95 2.80 -13.55
CA GLN A 183 -19.99 1.76 -13.56
C GLN A 183 -19.46 0.38 -13.11
N ILE A 184 -18.15 0.20 -12.96
CA ILE A 184 -17.58 -1.07 -12.51
C ILE A 184 -17.92 -1.27 -11.03
N PRO A 185 -18.60 -2.39 -10.66
CA PRO A 185 -18.99 -2.65 -9.28
C PRO A 185 -17.78 -2.79 -8.34
N ASN A 186 -17.88 -2.24 -7.12
CA ASN A 186 -16.86 -2.33 -6.07
C ASN A 186 -15.46 -1.87 -6.52
N PHE A 187 -15.40 -0.92 -7.43
CA PHE A 187 -14.17 -0.41 -7.99
C PHE A 187 -14.06 1.09 -7.74
N ASN A 188 -12.88 1.55 -7.37
CA ASN A 188 -12.59 2.97 -7.24
C ASN A 188 -11.16 3.23 -7.71
N GLY A 189 -10.85 4.51 -7.97
CA GLY A 189 -9.52 4.88 -8.44
C GLY A 189 -9.23 6.34 -8.16
N PHE A 190 -8.00 6.61 -7.77
CA PHE A 190 -7.42 7.93 -7.59
C PHE A 190 -6.40 8.19 -8.69
N TYR A 191 -6.48 9.35 -9.34
CA TYR A 191 -5.66 9.71 -10.51
C TYR A 191 -5.42 11.20 -10.58
N ARG A 192 -4.44 11.64 -11.37
CA ARG A 192 -4.12 13.07 -11.49
C ARG A 192 -5.00 13.80 -12.49
N GLY A 193 -5.43 13.14 -13.54
CA GLY A 193 -6.27 13.78 -14.55
C GLY A 193 -6.89 12.82 -15.55
N TYR A 194 -7.78 13.39 -16.36
CA TYR A 194 -8.47 12.70 -17.43
C TYR A 194 -8.00 13.23 -18.78
N ASP A 195 -7.80 12.32 -19.73
CA ASP A 195 -7.58 12.64 -21.12
C ASP A 195 -8.12 11.51 -22.02
N PRO A 196 -8.85 11.80 -23.12
CA PRO A 196 -9.42 10.76 -23.97
C PRO A 196 -8.39 10.01 -24.82
N SER A 197 -7.13 10.48 -24.87
CA SER A 197 -6.09 9.84 -25.67
C SER A 197 -5.74 8.44 -25.16
N ALA A 198 -5.23 7.60 -26.04
CA ALA A 198 -4.55 6.38 -25.64
C ALA A 198 -3.18 6.72 -25.02
N TRP A 199 -2.62 5.78 -24.28
CA TRP A 199 -1.27 5.93 -23.78
C TRP A 199 -0.25 5.92 -24.92
N ALA A 200 0.74 6.82 -24.85
CA ALA A 200 1.82 6.92 -25.82
C ALA A 200 3.07 7.54 -25.14
N ASP A 201 4.21 7.37 -25.77
CA ASP A 201 5.50 7.94 -25.33
C ASP A 201 5.85 7.66 -23.87
N MET A 202 5.46 6.51 -23.36
CA MET A 202 5.85 6.01 -22.05
C MET A 202 5.94 4.48 -22.08
N HIS A 203 6.75 3.92 -21.19
CA HIS A 203 6.88 2.49 -21.02
C HIS A 203 7.05 2.10 -19.56
N LEU A 204 6.65 0.88 -19.22
CA LEU A 204 6.87 0.28 -17.90
C LEU A 204 8.37 0.01 -17.72
N THR A 205 8.92 0.35 -16.56
CA THR A 205 10.32 0.10 -16.21
C THR A 205 10.47 -0.86 -15.04
N ALA A 206 9.49 -0.92 -14.14
CA ALA A 206 9.54 -1.87 -13.04
C ALA A 206 8.14 -2.26 -12.54
N ILE A 207 8.03 -3.50 -12.03
CA ILE A 207 6.89 -4.00 -11.26
C ILE A 207 7.41 -4.45 -9.90
N ASN A 208 6.71 -4.09 -8.83
CA ASN A 208 7.08 -4.40 -7.44
C ASN A 208 8.45 -3.84 -7.02
N ALA A 209 8.90 -2.73 -7.63
CA ALA A 209 9.98 -1.91 -7.09
C ALA A 209 9.43 -0.84 -6.14
N PRO A 210 10.24 -0.29 -5.23
CA PRO A 210 9.91 0.96 -4.57
C PRO A 210 9.70 2.06 -5.62
N ILE A 211 8.59 2.80 -5.50
CA ILE A 211 8.25 3.89 -6.42
C ILE A 211 7.99 5.18 -5.64
N ARG A 212 7.96 6.29 -6.37
CA ARG A 212 7.59 7.59 -5.82
C ARG A 212 6.20 8.00 -6.31
N ILE A 213 5.31 8.33 -5.39
CA ILE A 213 4.02 8.95 -5.70
C ILE A 213 4.02 10.35 -5.05
N GLY A 214 4.16 11.39 -5.86
CA GLY A 214 4.35 12.73 -5.34
C GLY A 214 5.57 12.83 -4.42
N ARG A 215 5.37 13.06 -3.11
CA ARG A 215 6.43 13.06 -2.08
C ARG A 215 6.59 11.71 -1.39
N ALA A 216 5.60 10.83 -1.51
CA ALA A 216 5.59 9.55 -0.82
C ALA A 216 6.50 8.53 -1.50
N VAL A 217 7.13 7.69 -0.68
CA VAL A 217 7.76 6.45 -1.13
C VAL A 217 6.79 5.31 -0.87
N VAL A 218 6.52 4.51 -1.88
CA VAL A 218 5.63 3.35 -1.80
C VAL A 218 6.43 2.10 -2.07
N VAL A 219 6.40 1.18 -1.11
CA VAL A 219 7.08 -0.12 -1.20
C VAL A 219 6.02 -1.19 -1.48
N PRO A 220 6.33 -2.22 -2.29
CA PRO A 220 5.39 -3.31 -2.54
C PRO A 220 4.87 -3.94 -1.25
N GLY A 221 3.54 -4.04 -1.13
CA GLY A 221 2.88 -4.58 0.06
C GLY A 221 2.50 -3.54 1.13
N ASP A 222 2.89 -2.28 0.99
CA ASP A 222 2.41 -1.20 1.86
C ASP A 222 0.88 -1.14 1.87
N LEU A 223 0.29 -0.79 3.02
CA LEU A 223 -1.14 -0.51 3.09
C LEU A 223 -1.41 0.83 2.42
N VAL A 224 -2.27 0.82 1.41
CA VAL A 224 -2.76 2.02 0.70
C VAL A 224 -4.13 2.36 1.24
N LEU A 225 -4.26 3.52 1.88
CA LEU A 225 -5.53 4.04 2.39
C LEU A 225 -5.97 5.23 1.54
N CYS A 226 -7.06 5.04 0.81
CA CYS A 226 -7.66 6.04 -0.07
C CYS A 226 -8.92 6.63 0.56
N LYS A 227 -8.93 7.94 0.76
CA LYS A 227 -10.06 8.68 1.35
C LYS A 227 -10.29 9.99 0.60
N PRO A 228 -11.43 10.69 0.83
CA PRO A 228 -11.70 11.98 0.17
C PRO A 228 -10.58 13.01 0.32
N GLU A 229 -9.87 12.98 1.44
CA GLU A 229 -8.75 13.89 1.76
C GLU A 229 -7.51 13.60 0.90
N GLY A 230 -7.31 12.35 0.50
CA GLY A 230 -6.16 11.92 -0.29
C GLY A 230 -5.80 10.45 -0.10
N VAL A 231 -4.55 10.13 -0.39
CA VAL A 231 -4.00 8.79 -0.30
C VAL A 231 -2.84 8.76 0.70
N LEU A 232 -2.93 7.85 1.65
CA LEU A 232 -1.87 7.58 2.63
C LEU A 232 -1.26 6.20 2.35
N PHE A 233 0.06 6.15 2.24
CA PHE A 233 0.83 4.93 2.07
C PHE A 233 1.45 4.56 3.41
N VAL A 234 0.94 3.51 4.04
CA VAL A 234 1.38 3.07 5.36
C VAL A 234 2.36 1.91 5.19
N PRO A 235 3.61 2.03 5.68
CA PRO A 235 4.54 0.91 5.65
C PRO A 235 3.91 -0.34 6.27
N ALA A 236 4.01 -1.48 5.57
CA ALA A 236 3.35 -2.71 5.98
C ALA A 236 3.67 -3.06 7.45
N LEU A 237 4.92 -2.88 7.85
CA LEU A 237 5.40 -3.17 9.22
C LEU A 237 4.71 -2.33 10.31
N LEU A 238 4.12 -1.18 9.97
CA LEU A 238 3.40 -0.31 10.90
C LEU A 238 1.88 -0.41 10.77
N ALA A 239 1.36 -1.15 9.79
CA ALA A 239 -0.05 -1.09 9.42
C ALA A 239 -0.98 -1.51 10.58
N GLU A 240 -0.67 -2.60 11.27
CA GLU A 240 -1.50 -3.09 12.38
C GLU A 240 -1.53 -2.10 13.54
N GLU A 241 -0.36 -1.61 13.94
CA GLU A 241 -0.26 -0.67 15.06
C GLU A 241 -0.87 0.70 14.72
N ALA A 242 -0.68 1.19 13.49
CA ALA A 242 -1.22 2.47 13.07
C ALA A 242 -2.76 2.46 13.04
N ILE A 243 -3.35 1.39 12.49
CA ILE A 243 -4.82 1.26 12.46
C ILE A 243 -5.36 1.05 13.87
N GLY A 244 -4.74 0.20 14.70
CA GLY A 244 -5.15 0.00 16.09
C GLY A 244 -5.07 1.28 16.93
N ALA A 245 -4.02 2.08 16.76
CA ALA A 245 -3.87 3.37 17.43
C ALA A 245 -4.97 4.37 17.00
N ALA A 246 -5.28 4.44 15.70
CA ALA A 246 -6.34 5.30 15.18
C ALA A 246 -7.73 4.87 15.69
N GLU A 247 -8.03 3.58 15.73
CA GLU A 247 -9.27 3.07 16.32
C GLU A 247 -9.36 3.38 17.82
N MET A 248 -8.24 3.27 18.57
CA MET A 248 -8.20 3.65 19.97
C MET A 248 -8.46 5.15 20.15
N THR A 249 -7.93 6.01 19.29
CA THR A 249 -8.24 7.44 19.29
C THR A 249 -9.72 7.69 19.05
N GLN A 250 -10.32 7.07 18.04
CA GLN A 250 -11.78 7.17 17.81
C GLN A 250 -12.62 6.74 19.03
N LEU A 251 -12.24 5.65 19.70
CA LEU A 251 -12.96 5.18 20.89
C LEU A 251 -12.86 6.17 22.05
N THR A 252 -11.66 6.71 22.30
CA THR A 252 -11.46 7.71 23.36
C THR A 252 -12.18 9.01 23.08
N ASP A 253 -12.23 9.44 21.80
CA ASP A 253 -12.96 10.62 21.39
C ASP A 253 -14.48 10.43 21.53
N ALA A 254 -15.00 9.28 21.09
CA ALA A 254 -16.41 8.97 21.26
C ALA A 254 -16.83 8.97 22.73
N PHE A 255 -16.01 8.41 23.61
CA PHE A 255 -16.22 8.45 25.05
C PHE A 255 -16.19 9.89 25.60
N ASN A 256 -15.18 10.68 25.25
CA ASN A 256 -15.07 12.08 25.67
C ASN A 256 -16.24 12.93 25.18
N PHE A 257 -16.68 12.76 23.91
CA PHE A 257 -17.83 13.48 23.35
C PHE A 257 -19.12 13.15 24.09
N GLU A 258 -19.33 11.90 24.50
CA GLU A 258 -20.50 11.52 25.29
C GLU A 258 -20.45 12.13 26.69
N LEU A 259 -19.30 12.10 27.36
CA LEU A 259 -19.12 12.76 28.64
C LEU A 259 -19.45 14.26 28.57
N ASN A 260 -18.91 14.94 27.55
CA ASN A 260 -19.14 16.37 27.36
C ASN A 260 -20.60 16.68 27.08
N ARG A 261 -21.26 15.93 26.19
CA ARG A 261 -22.69 16.13 25.83
C ARG A 261 -23.64 15.85 27.00
N SER A 262 -23.31 14.89 27.85
CA SER A 262 -24.14 14.52 29.00
C SER A 262 -23.97 15.43 30.22
N GLY A 263 -23.05 16.40 30.18
CA GLY A 263 -22.72 17.25 31.32
C GLY A 263 -22.07 16.48 32.50
N ARG A 264 -21.70 15.21 32.27
CA ARG A 264 -21.05 14.34 33.27
C ARG A 264 -19.54 14.50 33.29
N ASN A 265 -19.00 15.48 32.57
CA ASN A 265 -17.58 15.79 32.62
C ASN A 265 -17.31 16.42 33.97
N LYS A 266 -16.81 15.61 34.90
CA LYS A 266 -16.42 16.09 36.23
C LYS A 266 -15.00 16.62 36.14
N ALA A 267 -14.63 17.53 37.06
CA ALA A 267 -13.29 18.10 37.16
C ALA A 267 -12.18 17.02 37.23
N GLU A 268 -12.48 15.84 37.75
CA GLU A 268 -11.57 14.71 37.77
C GLU A 268 -11.21 14.13 36.40
N PHE A 269 -12.00 14.47 35.36
CA PHE A 269 -11.76 14.07 33.96
C PHE A 269 -11.25 15.22 33.09
N GLU A 270 -11.22 16.44 33.65
CA GLU A 270 -10.63 17.60 33.00
C GLU A 270 -9.11 17.53 33.16
N GLY A 271 -8.37 17.66 32.08
CA GLY A 271 -6.91 17.77 32.13
C GLY A 271 -6.11 16.50 31.95
N GLY A 272 -6.68 15.40 31.46
CA GLY A 272 -5.91 14.21 31.09
C GLY A 272 -6.58 12.87 31.39
N TRP A 273 -5.86 11.80 31.15
CA TRP A 273 -6.30 10.43 31.37
C TRP A 273 -5.85 9.94 32.75
N THR A 274 -6.68 10.10 33.76
CA THR A 274 -6.45 9.56 35.10
C THR A 274 -6.86 8.08 35.17
N ALA A 275 -6.41 7.35 36.21
CA ALA A 275 -6.83 5.97 36.44
C ALA A 275 -8.37 5.83 36.48
N ALA A 276 -9.05 6.76 37.16
CA ALA A 276 -10.51 6.78 37.25
C ALA A 276 -11.17 6.97 35.89
N LYS A 277 -10.61 7.83 35.00
CA LYS A 277 -11.10 8.04 33.65
C LYS A 277 -10.91 6.80 32.79
N TYR A 278 -9.77 6.11 32.90
CA TYR A 278 -9.56 4.82 32.23
C TYR A 278 -10.54 3.75 32.68
N ASP A 279 -10.84 3.65 33.97
CA ASP A 279 -11.80 2.69 34.49
C ASP A 279 -13.23 3.01 34.02
N ALA A 280 -13.59 4.29 33.93
CA ALA A 280 -14.85 4.73 33.35
C ALA A 280 -14.94 4.42 31.85
N PHE A 281 -13.85 4.58 31.11
CA PHE A 281 -13.76 4.24 29.70
C PHE A 281 -13.93 2.74 29.45
N VAL A 282 -13.29 1.89 30.25
CA VAL A 282 -13.47 0.42 30.14
C VAL A 282 -14.91 0.03 30.37
N LYS A 283 -15.56 0.55 31.43
CA LYS A 283 -16.98 0.32 31.69
C LYS A 283 -17.88 0.82 30.55
N TRP A 284 -17.51 1.95 29.92
CA TRP A 284 -18.23 2.45 28.79
C TRP A 284 -18.09 1.54 27.57
N ILE A 285 -16.93 0.98 27.28
CA ILE A 285 -16.72 -0.01 26.21
C ILE A 285 -17.54 -1.28 26.50
N GLU A 286 -17.60 -1.75 27.75
CA GLU A 286 -18.40 -2.92 28.15
C GLU A 286 -19.90 -2.68 27.93
N ALA A 287 -20.36 -1.46 28.14
CA ALA A 287 -21.75 -1.05 27.89
C ALA A 287 -22.05 -0.76 26.39
N ASN A 288 -21.03 -0.57 25.56
CA ASN A 288 -21.14 -0.24 24.13
C ASN A 288 -20.25 -1.18 23.28
N PRO A 289 -20.47 -2.50 23.31
CA PRO A 289 -19.58 -3.46 22.65
C PRO A 289 -19.57 -3.31 21.11
N ASP A 290 -20.61 -2.75 20.54
CA ASP A 290 -20.75 -2.44 19.11
C ASP A 290 -19.77 -1.38 18.61
N LYS A 291 -19.24 -0.54 19.50
CA LYS A 291 -18.24 0.49 19.16
C LYS A 291 -16.84 -0.10 19.02
N LEU A 292 -16.55 -1.23 19.66
CA LEU A 292 -15.24 -1.89 19.57
C LEU A 292 -15.13 -2.65 18.23
N LYS A 293 -14.36 -2.12 17.29
CA LYS A 293 -14.16 -2.73 15.96
C LYS A 293 -12.90 -3.61 15.90
N MET A 294 -11.94 -3.37 16.78
CA MET A 294 -10.73 -4.20 16.91
C MET A 294 -10.99 -5.43 17.79
N PRO A 295 -10.14 -6.50 17.68
CA PRO A 295 -10.17 -7.62 18.61
C PRO A 295 -9.98 -7.17 20.07
N ARG A 296 -10.71 -7.78 21.00
CA ARG A 296 -10.64 -7.41 22.42
C ARG A 296 -9.21 -7.51 23.00
N ALA A 297 -8.45 -8.52 22.63
CA ALA A 297 -7.07 -8.67 23.06
C ALA A 297 -6.16 -7.53 22.58
N GLU A 298 -6.37 -7.03 21.35
CA GLU A 298 -5.67 -5.87 20.81
C GLU A 298 -6.02 -4.60 21.59
N PHE A 299 -7.31 -4.38 21.85
CA PHE A 299 -7.78 -3.26 22.70
C PHE A 299 -7.13 -3.28 24.09
N ASP A 300 -7.16 -4.43 24.76
CA ASP A 300 -6.60 -4.57 26.11
C ASP A 300 -5.09 -4.29 26.12
N ARG A 301 -4.36 -4.72 25.10
CA ARG A 301 -2.93 -4.43 24.91
C ARG A 301 -2.68 -2.93 24.74
N LEU A 302 -3.38 -2.29 23.79
CA LEU A 302 -3.23 -0.86 23.50
C LEU A 302 -3.62 0.01 24.70
N LEU A 303 -4.67 -0.37 25.43
CA LEU A 303 -5.08 0.30 26.66
C LEU A 303 -4.00 0.21 27.73
N ALA A 304 -3.40 -0.97 27.92
CA ALA A 304 -2.32 -1.17 28.89
C ALA A 304 -1.06 -0.35 28.54
N GLU A 305 -0.72 -0.25 27.24
CA GLU A 305 0.38 0.59 26.77
C GLU A 305 0.12 2.09 27.00
N ARG A 306 -1.12 2.54 26.76
CA ARG A 306 -1.51 3.94 26.98
C ARG A 306 -1.47 4.33 28.46
N ARG A 307 -1.93 3.44 29.35
CA ARG A 307 -1.86 3.62 30.82
C ARG A 307 -0.42 3.74 31.36
N LYS A 308 0.58 3.24 30.65
CA LYS A 308 1.99 3.30 31.09
C LYS A 308 2.70 4.59 30.68
N LYS A 309 2.17 5.30 29.68
CA LYS A 309 2.79 6.52 29.14
C LYS A 309 2.41 7.79 29.90
N GLU A 310 1.43 7.70 30.78
CA GLU A 310 0.94 8.77 31.66
C GLU A 310 1.31 8.51 33.13
#